data_5f2c1a39c8a78ed2f75b7e1ec15edcd4
#
_entry.id   5f2c1a39c8a78ed2f75b7e1ec15edcd4
#
_cell.length_a   1.000
_cell.length_b   1.000
_cell.length_c   1.000
_cell.angle_alpha   90.00
_cell.angle_beta   90.00
_cell.angle_gamma   90.00
#
_symmetry.space_group_name_H-M   'P 1'
#
loop_
_entity.id
_entity.type
_entity.pdbx_description
1 polymer ?
#
loop_
_entity_poly.entity_id
_entity_poly.type
_entity_poly.pdbx_seq_one_letter_code
_entity_poly.pdbx_strand_id
1 'polypeptide(L)'
;MTVQPSDPPTAEPVIRVDGVGIRFRRNRRGRRSFKDLFADSSRRSRPGEFWALHDVSFEVRPGEAIGVVGRNGQGKSTLLKLVAEVILPDTGSVEVEGGVAPLIEITGGFVADLTVRDNVYLTAGLHGMTKAEIDARFDEIIEFAEIAAFVDTPYKHLSSGMKVRIAFAVISRLEEPVILVDEVLAVGDKAFREKCYRRIEEMLADGRTLFLVSHNERDLRRFCSRGLYLDKGALVFDGPLTEALSRYNSDHPPRPAA
;
A
#
# COMPACT_ATOMS: atom_id res chain seq x y z
N MET A 1 -50.08 4.75 -3.62
CA MET A 1 -48.96 3.82 -3.78
C MET A 1 -47.71 4.69 -4.05
N THR A 2 -46.95 4.95 -3.01
CA THR A 2 -45.73 5.75 -3.07
C THR A 2 -44.57 4.79 -3.39
N VAL A 3 -44.03 4.91 -4.60
CA VAL A 3 -42.85 4.17 -5.00
C VAL A 3 -41.67 4.77 -4.23
N GLN A 4 -41.10 4.00 -3.30
CA GLN A 4 -39.82 4.34 -2.69
C GLN A 4 -38.74 4.24 -3.77
N PRO A 5 -37.83 5.21 -3.87
CA PRO A 5 -36.66 5.09 -4.75
C PRO A 5 -35.84 3.91 -4.22
N SER A 6 -35.60 2.93 -5.09
CA SER A 6 -34.65 1.85 -4.83
C SER A 6 -33.26 2.49 -4.67
N ASP A 7 -32.62 2.25 -3.53
CA ASP A 7 -31.20 2.54 -3.37
C ASP A 7 -30.42 1.93 -4.55
N PRO A 8 -29.45 2.65 -5.12
CA PRO A 8 -28.62 2.07 -6.19
C PRO A 8 -27.95 0.81 -5.64
N PRO A 9 -27.78 -0.25 -6.46
CA PRO A 9 -27.12 -1.46 -6.03
C PRO A 9 -25.76 -1.08 -5.46
N THR A 10 -25.56 -1.36 -4.18
CA THR A 10 -24.27 -1.11 -3.51
C THR A 10 -23.23 -1.98 -4.22
N ALA A 11 -22.32 -1.34 -4.97
CA ALA A 11 -21.23 -2.06 -5.64
C ALA A 11 -20.50 -2.92 -4.61
N GLU A 12 -20.17 -4.17 -4.99
CA GLU A 12 -19.40 -5.06 -4.13
C GLU A 12 -18.05 -4.40 -3.76
N PRO A 13 -17.55 -4.60 -2.54
CA PRO A 13 -16.30 -4.01 -2.13
C PRO A 13 -15.14 -4.60 -2.92
N VAL A 14 -14.21 -3.76 -3.38
CA VAL A 14 -12.99 -4.18 -4.07
C VAL A 14 -11.90 -4.65 -3.09
N ILE A 15 -11.96 -4.21 -1.83
CA ILE A 15 -11.13 -4.73 -0.73
C ILE A 15 -12.08 -5.06 0.42
N ARG A 16 -11.98 -6.28 0.95
CA ARG A 16 -12.66 -6.72 2.17
C ARG A 16 -11.64 -7.25 3.15
N VAL A 17 -11.64 -6.70 4.35
CA VAL A 17 -10.82 -7.12 5.48
C VAL A 17 -11.74 -7.49 6.62
N ASP A 18 -11.68 -8.74 7.10
CA ASP A 18 -12.58 -9.26 8.12
C ASP A 18 -11.82 -9.93 9.27
N GLY A 19 -11.90 -9.36 10.48
CA GLY A 19 -11.31 -9.87 11.72
C GLY A 19 -9.80 -10.12 11.64
N VAL A 20 -9.08 -9.34 10.84
CA VAL A 20 -7.68 -9.61 10.53
C VAL A 20 -6.78 -9.35 11.72
N GLY A 21 -5.94 -10.34 12.02
CA GLY A 21 -4.86 -10.24 12.98
C GLY A 21 -3.57 -10.85 12.45
N ILE A 22 -2.44 -10.25 12.83
CA ILE A 22 -1.10 -10.76 12.52
C ILE A 22 -0.15 -10.59 13.70
N ARG A 23 0.59 -11.63 14.00
CA ARG A 23 1.53 -11.70 15.11
C ARG A 23 2.95 -11.78 14.61
N PHE A 24 3.84 -11.05 15.25
CA PHE A 24 5.29 -11.20 15.06
C PHE A 24 5.96 -11.69 16.33
N ARG A 25 7.02 -12.47 16.15
CA ARG A 25 7.91 -12.87 17.25
C ARG A 25 9.10 -11.94 17.32
N ARG A 26 9.31 -11.34 18.48
CA ARG A 26 10.61 -10.72 18.78
C ARG A 26 11.65 -11.82 18.86
N ASN A 27 12.63 -11.78 17.98
CA ASN A 27 13.71 -12.75 17.91
C ASN A 27 14.58 -12.64 19.17
N ARG A 28 14.14 -13.28 20.28
CA ARG A 28 15.02 -13.57 21.42
C ARG A 28 15.75 -14.86 21.08
N ARG A 29 17.08 -14.80 20.89
CA ARG A 29 17.98 -15.95 20.94
C ARG A 29 17.86 -16.59 22.35
N GLY A 30 16.82 -17.36 22.60
CA GLY A 30 16.57 -18.09 23.81
C GLY A 30 16.43 -19.58 23.44
N ARG A 31 17.22 -20.45 24.10
CA ARG A 31 17.11 -21.91 24.00
C ARG A 31 15.65 -22.32 24.25
N ARG A 32 15.03 -23.00 23.28
CA ARG A 32 13.73 -23.64 23.45
C ARG A 32 13.85 -24.71 24.51
N SER A 33 13.06 -24.63 25.58
CA SER A 33 12.86 -25.72 26.54
C SER A 33 11.82 -26.67 25.96
N PHE A 34 12.03 -27.99 26.14
CA PHE A 34 11.07 -29.02 25.72
C PHE A 34 9.68 -28.90 26.37
N LYS A 35 9.54 -28.09 27.43
CA LYS A 35 8.26 -27.79 28.09
C LYS A 35 7.34 -26.89 27.27
N ASP A 36 7.87 -26.17 26.25
CA ASP A 36 7.07 -25.25 25.39
C ASP A 36 6.29 -25.99 24.29
N LEU A 37 6.53 -27.32 24.12
CA LEU A 37 5.86 -28.15 23.11
C LEU A 37 4.45 -28.60 23.48
N PHE A 38 4.08 -28.54 24.78
CA PHE A 38 2.81 -29.05 25.31
C PHE A 38 1.89 -27.99 25.93
N ALA A 39 2.18 -26.70 25.72
CA ALA A 39 1.32 -25.61 26.18
C ALA A 39 0.21 -25.33 25.18
N ASP A 40 -1.00 -25.49 25.63
CA ASP A 40 -2.28 -25.36 24.94
C ASP A 40 -2.46 -24.01 24.25
N SER A 41 -3.08 -24.06 23.04
CA SER A 41 -3.26 -22.96 22.07
C SER A 41 -4.45 -22.05 22.41
N SER A 42 -4.58 -21.56 23.63
CA SER A 42 -5.59 -20.57 23.99
C SER A 42 -5.01 -19.17 23.96
N ARG A 43 -5.49 -18.32 23.08
CA ARG A 43 -5.55 -16.84 22.98
C ARG A 43 -4.59 -15.93 23.81
N ARG A 44 -3.58 -16.46 24.51
CA ARG A 44 -2.59 -15.68 25.26
C ARG A 44 -1.28 -15.59 24.47
N SER A 45 -0.82 -14.36 24.17
CA SER A 45 0.49 -14.11 23.55
C SER A 45 1.57 -14.85 24.31
N ARG A 46 2.35 -15.70 23.60
CA ARG A 46 3.52 -16.35 24.17
C ARG A 46 4.59 -15.32 24.51
N PRO A 47 5.44 -15.51 25.51
CA PRO A 47 6.50 -14.59 25.85
C PRO A 47 7.36 -14.24 24.62
N GLY A 48 7.35 -12.96 24.21
CA GLY A 48 8.07 -12.47 23.03
C GLY A 48 7.25 -12.33 21.74
N GLU A 49 5.97 -12.71 21.72
CA GLU A 49 5.03 -12.42 20.62
C GLU A 49 4.32 -11.09 20.88
N PHE A 50 4.03 -10.36 19.81
CA PHE A 50 3.18 -9.16 19.84
C PHE A 50 2.29 -9.14 18.60
N TRP A 51 1.08 -8.65 18.78
CA TRP A 51 0.17 -8.40 17.67
C TRP A 51 0.54 -7.10 16.98
N ALA A 52 0.85 -7.16 15.67
CA ALA A 52 1.02 -5.97 14.84
C ALA A 52 -0.33 -5.42 14.38
N LEU A 53 -1.29 -6.33 14.14
CA LEU A 53 -2.69 -6.03 13.91
C LEU A 53 -3.53 -7.03 14.69
N HIS A 54 -4.70 -6.61 15.17
CA HIS A 54 -5.67 -7.48 15.81
C HIS A 54 -7.09 -7.00 15.57
N ASP A 55 -7.95 -7.92 15.14
CA ASP A 55 -9.39 -7.71 14.94
C ASP A 55 -9.70 -6.48 14.07
N VAL A 56 -9.01 -6.35 12.94
CA VAL A 56 -9.18 -5.25 12.00
C VAL A 56 -10.19 -5.67 10.94
N SER A 57 -11.27 -4.88 10.78
CA SER A 57 -12.31 -5.11 9.77
C SER A 57 -12.71 -3.80 9.12
N PHE A 58 -12.75 -3.77 7.78
CA PHE A 58 -13.26 -2.67 6.96
C PHE A 58 -13.49 -3.16 5.53
N GLU A 59 -14.26 -2.38 4.77
CA GLU A 59 -14.47 -2.60 3.33
C GLU A 59 -14.11 -1.34 2.55
N VAL A 60 -13.62 -1.52 1.33
CA VAL A 60 -13.32 -0.43 0.38
C VAL A 60 -14.09 -0.68 -0.90
N ARG A 61 -14.81 0.34 -1.36
CA ARG A 61 -15.59 0.27 -2.60
C ARG A 61 -14.75 0.75 -3.79
N PRO A 62 -15.09 0.29 -5.01
CA PRO A 62 -14.46 0.79 -6.21
C PRO A 62 -14.49 2.32 -6.30
N GLY A 63 -13.36 2.93 -6.67
CA GLY A 63 -13.21 4.39 -6.80
C GLY A 63 -13.02 5.16 -5.50
N GLU A 64 -13.03 4.49 -4.33
CA GLU A 64 -12.71 5.16 -3.06
C GLU A 64 -11.20 5.45 -2.95
N ALA A 65 -10.87 6.60 -2.37
CA ALA A 65 -9.50 6.94 -1.97
C ALA A 65 -9.41 7.01 -0.44
N ILE A 66 -8.70 6.06 0.15
CA ILE A 66 -8.60 5.87 1.59
C ILE A 66 -7.19 6.14 2.09
N GLY A 67 -7.10 6.93 3.17
CA GLY A 67 -5.86 7.21 3.87
C GLY A 67 -5.75 6.46 5.19
N VAL A 68 -4.62 5.81 5.44
CA VAL A 68 -4.35 5.16 6.74
C VAL A 68 -3.54 6.08 7.63
N VAL A 69 -4.12 6.42 8.78
CA VAL A 69 -3.57 7.34 9.78
C VAL A 69 -3.12 6.55 11.01
N GLY A 70 -2.04 6.97 11.64
CA GLY A 70 -1.52 6.34 12.86
C GLY A 70 -0.02 6.57 13.03
N ARG A 71 0.49 6.41 14.27
CA ARG A 71 1.93 6.56 14.57
C ARG A 71 2.77 5.48 13.88
N ASN A 72 4.09 5.69 13.84
CA ASN A 72 5.02 4.66 13.39
C ASN A 72 4.95 3.43 14.31
N GLY A 73 4.99 2.24 13.72
CA GLY A 73 4.89 0.98 14.44
C GLY A 73 3.47 0.55 14.86
N GLN A 74 2.42 1.23 14.38
CA GLN A 74 1.02 0.86 14.70
C GLN A 74 0.40 -0.14 13.72
N GLY A 75 1.17 -0.71 12.79
CA GLY A 75 0.69 -1.74 11.88
C GLY A 75 0.32 -1.26 10.47
N LYS A 76 0.46 0.05 10.15
CA LYS A 76 0.08 0.60 8.83
C LYS A 76 0.72 -0.13 7.65
N SER A 77 2.06 -0.26 7.65
CA SER A 77 2.77 -0.98 6.58
C SER A 77 2.48 -2.49 6.59
N THR A 78 2.14 -3.06 7.75
CA THR A 78 1.69 -4.45 7.85
C THR A 78 0.32 -4.62 7.22
N LEU A 79 -0.62 -3.69 7.46
CA LEU A 79 -1.93 -3.68 6.83
C LEU A 79 -1.80 -3.53 5.31
N LEU A 80 -0.94 -2.63 4.86
CA LEU A 80 -0.67 -2.44 3.43
C LEU A 80 -0.14 -3.72 2.75
N LYS A 81 0.77 -4.45 3.43
CA LYS A 81 1.30 -5.74 2.93
C LYS A 81 0.25 -6.85 2.91
N LEU A 82 -0.69 -6.84 3.84
CA LEU A 82 -1.85 -7.76 3.84
C LEU A 82 -2.76 -7.46 2.65
N VAL A 83 -3.11 -6.20 2.41
CA VAL A 83 -3.92 -5.79 1.25
C VAL A 83 -3.18 -6.04 -0.07
N ALA A 84 -1.84 -5.96 -0.08
CA ALA A 84 -1.01 -6.33 -1.22
C ALA A 84 -0.86 -7.86 -1.41
N GLU A 85 -1.46 -8.67 -0.54
CA GLU A 85 -1.32 -10.14 -0.52
C GLU A 85 0.13 -10.65 -0.41
N VAL A 86 1.05 -9.78 0.04
CA VAL A 86 2.48 -10.12 0.26
C VAL A 86 2.66 -10.99 1.51
N ILE A 87 1.80 -10.82 2.50
CA ILE A 87 1.77 -11.62 3.74
C ILE A 87 0.34 -12.10 4.00
N LEU A 88 0.22 -13.29 4.61
CA LEU A 88 -1.06 -13.84 5.01
C LEU A 88 -1.37 -13.49 6.47
N PRO A 89 -2.63 -13.25 6.85
CA PRO A 89 -3.02 -13.03 8.23
C PRO A 89 -2.95 -14.30 9.07
N ASP A 90 -2.70 -14.18 10.39
CA ASP A 90 -2.81 -15.29 11.35
C ASP A 90 -4.28 -15.57 11.71
N THR A 91 -5.16 -14.57 11.64
CA THR A 91 -6.60 -14.67 11.88
C THR A 91 -7.36 -13.77 10.90
N GLY A 92 -8.62 -14.14 10.60
CA GLY A 92 -9.46 -13.39 9.66
C GLY A 92 -9.10 -13.62 8.20
N SER A 93 -9.63 -12.80 7.31
CA SER A 93 -9.39 -12.86 5.87
C SER A 93 -9.19 -11.48 5.25
N VAL A 94 -8.44 -11.45 4.16
CA VAL A 94 -8.31 -10.31 3.25
C VAL A 94 -8.65 -10.80 1.86
N GLU A 95 -9.55 -10.08 1.20
CA GLU A 95 -9.96 -10.37 -0.19
C GLU A 95 -9.79 -9.07 -0.99
N VAL A 96 -9.12 -9.16 -2.14
CA VAL A 96 -8.92 -8.04 -3.06
C VAL A 96 -9.32 -8.47 -4.46
N GLU A 97 -10.29 -7.77 -5.04
CA GLU A 97 -10.82 -8.10 -6.35
C GLU A 97 -10.02 -7.39 -7.45
N GLY A 98 -9.65 -8.13 -8.50
CA GLY A 98 -8.98 -7.58 -9.69
C GLY A 98 -7.49 -7.26 -9.53
N GLY A 99 -6.90 -7.53 -8.36
CA GLY A 99 -5.47 -7.34 -8.12
C GLY A 99 -5.07 -5.92 -7.72
N VAL A 100 -3.78 -5.75 -7.45
CA VAL A 100 -3.21 -4.50 -6.93
C VAL A 100 -2.02 -4.01 -7.73
N ALA A 101 -1.93 -2.71 -7.97
CA ALA A 101 -0.74 -2.00 -8.45
C ALA A 101 0.07 -1.49 -7.23
N PRO A 102 1.14 -2.21 -6.80
CA PRO A 102 1.80 -1.93 -5.53
C PRO A 102 2.89 -0.86 -5.69
N LEU A 103 2.58 0.40 -5.41
CA LEU A 103 3.57 1.46 -5.23
C LEU A 103 4.16 1.41 -3.79
N ILE A 104 4.42 0.19 -3.30
CA ILE A 104 5.03 -0.12 -2.00
C ILE A 104 6.34 -0.86 -2.25
N GLU A 105 7.41 -0.49 -1.52
CA GLU A 105 8.74 -1.08 -1.75
C GLU A 105 9.06 -1.17 -3.26
N ILE A 106 8.73 -0.10 -4.00
CA ILE A 106 8.61 -0.08 -5.47
C ILE A 106 9.87 -0.51 -6.24
N THR A 107 11.01 -0.58 -5.57
CA THR A 107 12.26 -1.13 -6.12
C THR A 107 12.36 -2.64 -5.92
N GLY A 108 11.44 -3.25 -5.18
CA GLY A 108 11.30 -4.69 -5.05
C GLY A 108 10.84 -5.31 -6.37
N GLY A 109 11.41 -6.45 -6.76
CA GLY A 109 11.09 -7.10 -8.04
C GLY A 109 12.00 -6.72 -9.21
N PHE A 110 12.77 -5.63 -9.09
CA PHE A 110 13.79 -5.28 -10.07
C PHE A 110 15.08 -6.10 -9.85
N VAL A 111 15.57 -6.73 -10.92
CA VAL A 111 16.78 -7.56 -10.88
C VAL A 111 18.00 -6.71 -11.15
N ALA A 112 18.95 -6.70 -10.21
CA ALA A 112 20.11 -5.82 -10.21
C ALA A 112 21.00 -5.93 -11.47
N ASP A 113 21.17 -7.15 -11.98
CA ASP A 113 22.07 -7.45 -13.12
C ASP A 113 21.38 -7.32 -14.48
N LEU A 114 20.07 -7.25 -14.54
CA LEU A 114 19.31 -6.98 -15.77
C LEU A 114 19.37 -5.49 -16.14
N THR A 115 19.25 -5.19 -17.44
CA THR A 115 19.12 -3.81 -17.92
C THR A 115 17.81 -3.18 -17.45
N VAL A 116 17.70 -1.85 -17.58
CA VAL A 116 16.42 -1.15 -17.35
C VAL A 116 15.35 -1.72 -18.27
N ARG A 117 15.64 -1.91 -19.55
CA ARG A 117 14.75 -2.51 -20.53
C ARG A 117 14.22 -3.85 -20.05
N ASP A 118 15.10 -4.79 -19.71
CA ASP A 118 14.72 -6.12 -19.29
C ASP A 118 13.86 -6.10 -18.01
N ASN A 119 14.18 -5.19 -17.07
CA ASN A 119 13.41 -5.01 -15.86
C ASN A 119 12.00 -4.46 -16.12
N VAL A 120 11.83 -3.55 -17.09
CA VAL A 120 10.50 -3.07 -17.50
C VAL A 120 9.65 -4.23 -18.00
N TYR A 121 10.17 -5.05 -18.91
CA TYR A 121 9.47 -6.23 -19.43
C TYR A 121 9.18 -7.25 -18.33
N LEU A 122 10.16 -7.52 -17.46
CA LEU A 122 10.02 -8.47 -16.36
C LEU A 122 8.92 -8.01 -15.39
N THR A 123 8.99 -6.77 -14.90
CA THR A 123 8.07 -6.26 -13.90
C THR A 123 6.66 -6.15 -14.48
N ALA A 124 6.47 -5.55 -15.64
CA ALA A 124 5.17 -5.43 -16.27
C ALA A 124 4.57 -6.82 -16.63
N GLY A 125 5.41 -7.75 -17.10
CA GLY A 125 4.99 -9.12 -17.40
C GLY A 125 4.58 -9.92 -16.17
N LEU A 126 5.24 -9.72 -15.00
CA LEU A 126 4.83 -10.35 -13.73
C LEU A 126 3.47 -9.86 -13.25
N HIS A 127 3.07 -8.65 -13.65
CA HIS A 127 1.73 -8.08 -13.43
C HIS A 127 0.75 -8.39 -14.57
N GLY A 128 1.04 -9.37 -15.43
CA GLY A 128 0.10 -9.89 -16.42
C GLY A 128 0.07 -9.13 -17.75
N MET A 129 0.86 -8.07 -17.94
CA MET A 129 0.92 -7.39 -19.24
C MET A 129 1.56 -8.29 -20.30
N THR A 130 0.93 -8.36 -21.45
CA THR A 130 1.50 -9.04 -22.62
C THR A 130 2.67 -8.24 -23.20
N LYS A 131 3.54 -8.94 -23.96
CA LYS A 131 4.67 -8.25 -24.63
C LYS A 131 4.18 -7.12 -25.54
N ALA A 132 3.07 -7.31 -26.25
CA ALA A 132 2.53 -6.28 -27.14
C ALA A 132 2.06 -5.02 -26.40
N GLU A 133 1.43 -5.18 -25.22
CA GLU A 133 1.02 -4.07 -24.34
C GLU A 133 2.23 -3.33 -23.78
N ILE A 134 3.28 -4.09 -23.40
CA ILE A 134 4.53 -3.48 -22.91
C ILE A 134 5.21 -2.71 -24.04
N ASP A 135 5.34 -3.29 -25.24
CA ASP A 135 5.93 -2.64 -26.42
C ASP A 135 5.21 -1.31 -26.73
N ALA A 136 3.87 -1.30 -26.65
CA ALA A 136 3.06 -0.11 -26.92
C ALA A 136 3.25 1.03 -25.89
N ARG A 137 3.64 0.70 -24.66
CA ARG A 137 3.80 1.66 -23.54
C ARG A 137 5.27 1.93 -23.18
N PHE A 138 6.20 1.21 -23.77
CA PHE A 138 7.60 1.23 -23.37
C PHE A 138 8.20 2.65 -23.42
N ASP A 139 8.04 3.33 -24.56
CA ASP A 139 8.60 4.66 -24.75
C ASP A 139 7.98 5.67 -23.76
N GLU A 140 6.67 5.58 -23.49
CA GLU A 140 5.97 6.40 -22.49
C GLU A 140 6.51 6.16 -21.07
N ILE A 141 6.78 4.89 -20.71
CA ILE A 141 7.37 4.53 -19.42
C ILE A 141 8.76 5.17 -19.27
N ILE A 142 9.60 5.06 -20.30
CA ILE A 142 10.97 5.58 -20.28
C ILE A 142 10.99 7.11 -20.25
N GLU A 143 10.11 7.77 -21.03
CA GLU A 143 9.95 9.22 -21.03
C GLU A 143 9.43 9.73 -19.67
N PHE A 144 8.47 9.03 -19.09
CA PHE A 144 7.97 9.38 -17.76
C PHE A 144 9.08 9.31 -16.71
N ALA A 145 9.90 8.27 -16.73
CA ALA A 145 11.03 8.09 -15.81
C ALA A 145 12.19 9.06 -16.06
N GLU A 146 12.27 9.69 -17.25
CA GLU A 146 13.36 10.59 -17.66
C GLU A 146 14.76 9.92 -17.63
N ILE A 147 14.83 8.66 -18.09
CA ILE A 147 16.06 7.85 -18.06
C ILE A 147 16.43 7.25 -19.42
N ALA A 148 16.02 7.86 -20.52
CA ALA A 148 16.23 7.34 -21.88
C ALA A 148 17.70 6.96 -22.19
N ALA A 149 18.67 7.73 -21.67
CA ALA A 149 20.09 7.45 -21.85
C ALA A 149 20.59 6.18 -21.11
N PHE A 150 19.78 5.60 -20.23
CA PHE A 150 20.16 4.48 -19.34
C PHE A 150 19.38 3.19 -19.62
N VAL A 151 18.59 3.14 -20.69
CA VAL A 151 17.68 2.01 -20.99
C VAL A 151 18.40 0.67 -21.06
N ASP A 152 19.60 0.64 -21.64
CA ASP A 152 20.41 -0.58 -21.79
C ASP A 152 21.50 -0.71 -20.70
N THR A 153 21.39 0.10 -19.63
CA THR A 153 22.30 0.05 -18.47
C THR A 153 21.76 -0.94 -17.43
N PRO A 154 22.63 -1.79 -16.82
CA PRO A 154 22.24 -2.64 -15.71
C PRO A 154 21.67 -1.84 -14.54
N TYR A 155 20.54 -2.30 -13.98
CA TYR A 155 19.78 -1.58 -12.94
C TYR A 155 20.60 -1.23 -11.70
N LYS A 156 21.59 -2.09 -11.34
CA LYS A 156 22.49 -1.83 -10.20
C LYS A 156 23.30 -0.54 -10.34
N HIS A 157 23.55 -0.07 -11.56
CA HIS A 157 24.33 1.14 -11.82
C HIS A 157 23.51 2.43 -11.82
N LEU A 158 22.19 2.33 -11.71
CA LEU A 158 21.33 3.49 -11.58
C LEU A 158 21.48 4.13 -10.18
N SER A 159 21.32 5.46 -10.11
CA SER A 159 21.16 6.14 -8.82
C SER A 159 19.86 5.72 -8.13
N SER A 160 19.77 5.92 -6.81
CA SER A 160 18.55 5.62 -6.05
C SER A 160 17.32 6.36 -6.60
N GLY A 161 17.49 7.63 -6.99
CA GLY A 161 16.43 8.41 -7.61
C GLY A 161 15.95 7.83 -8.95
N MET A 162 16.89 7.41 -9.84
CA MET A 162 16.53 6.79 -11.11
C MET A 162 15.80 5.46 -10.91
N LYS A 163 16.21 4.67 -9.92
CA LYS A 163 15.56 3.41 -9.56
C LYS A 163 14.10 3.61 -9.18
N VAL A 164 13.81 4.61 -8.37
CA VAL A 164 12.44 4.94 -7.97
C VAL A 164 11.64 5.49 -9.13
N ARG A 165 12.24 6.33 -9.98
CA ARG A 165 11.58 6.90 -11.17
C ARG A 165 11.10 5.81 -12.12
N ILE A 166 11.96 4.83 -12.47
CA ILE A 166 11.56 3.75 -13.38
C ILE A 166 10.54 2.82 -12.74
N ALA A 167 10.69 2.49 -11.46
CA ALA A 167 9.75 1.64 -10.77
C ALA A 167 8.35 2.26 -10.71
N PHE A 168 8.24 3.55 -10.36
CA PHE A 168 6.97 4.27 -10.40
C PHE A 168 6.39 4.34 -11.82
N ALA A 169 7.24 4.62 -12.83
CA ALA A 169 6.81 4.70 -14.22
C ALA A 169 6.17 3.40 -14.71
N VAL A 170 6.77 2.24 -14.39
CA VAL A 170 6.21 0.93 -14.75
C VAL A 170 4.91 0.67 -14.01
N ILE A 171 4.91 0.71 -12.66
CA ILE A 171 3.76 0.33 -11.83
C ILE A 171 2.56 1.24 -12.11
N SER A 172 2.78 2.53 -12.34
CA SER A 172 1.69 3.48 -12.65
C SER A 172 1.03 3.25 -14.02
N ARG A 173 1.53 2.32 -14.85
CA ARG A 173 0.94 1.93 -16.14
C ARG A 173 0.21 0.58 -16.08
N LEU A 174 0.30 -0.10 -14.94
CA LEU A 174 -0.48 -1.31 -14.72
C LEU A 174 -1.99 -0.97 -14.66
N GLU A 175 -2.84 -1.96 -14.94
CA GLU A 175 -4.30 -1.74 -15.09
C GLU A 175 -5.12 -2.21 -13.89
N GLU A 176 -4.47 -2.74 -12.86
CA GLU A 176 -5.16 -3.21 -11.66
C GLU A 176 -6.04 -2.12 -11.03
N PRO A 177 -7.24 -2.50 -10.53
CA PRO A 177 -8.22 -1.54 -10.02
C PRO A 177 -7.82 -0.86 -8.72
N VAL A 178 -6.90 -1.47 -7.95
CA VAL A 178 -6.45 -0.96 -6.66
C VAL A 178 -5.01 -0.49 -6.73
N ILE A 179 -4.76 0.75 -6.32
CA ILE A 179 -3.44 1.35 -6.20
C ILE A 179 -3.06 1.37 -4.73
N LEU A 180 -1.97 0.71 -4.38
CA LEU A 180 -1.43 0.74 -3.02
C LEU A 180 -0.22 1.66 -2.98
N VAL A 181 -0.24 2.64 -2.09
CA VAL A 181 0.83 3.62 -1.96
C VAL A 181 1.31 3.67 -0.51
N ASP A 182 2.62 3.46 -0.30
CA ASP A 182 3.30 3.74 0.95
C ASP A 182 4.01 5.10 0.85
N GLU A 183 4.64 5.55 1.89
CA GLU A 183 5.42 6.80 2.04
C GLU A 183 6.36 7.14 0.86
N VAL A 184 6.46 6.27 -0.12
CA VAL A 184 7.34 6.35 -1.30
C VAL A 184 7.05 7.55 -2.21
N LEU A 185 5.88 8.20 -2.12
CA LEU A 185 5.59 9.43 -2.88
C LEU A 185 6.51 10.60 -2.52
N ALA A 186 7.24 10.51 -1.42
CA ALA A 186 8.21 11.52 -1.00
C ALA A 186 9.56 11.43 -1.74
N VAL A 187 9.75 10.49 -2.67
CA VAL A 187 11.03 10.19 -3.31
C VAL A 187 11.19 10.96 -4.63
N GLY A 188 12.43 11.36 -4.90
CA GLY A 188 12.79 12.16 -6.08
C GLY A 188 12.82 13.67 -5.77
N ASP A 189 13.11 14.45 -6.80
CA ASP A 189 13.03 15.91 -6.71
C ASP A 189 11.57 16.41 -6.75
N LYS A 190 11.39 17.71 -6.49
CA LYS A 190 10.06 18.33 -6.42
C LYS A 190 9.28 18.19 -7.75
N ALA A 191 9.97 18.29 -8.89
CA ALA A 191 9.34 18.24 -10.21
C ALA A 191 8.82 16.84 -10.51
N PHE A 192 9.60 15.80 -10.23
CA PHE A 192 9.19 14.42 -10.42
C PHE A 192 8.06 14.03 -9.46
N ARG A 193 8.10 14.48 -8.21
CA ARG A 193 7.01 14.25 -7.25
C ARG A 193 5.69 14.80 -7.75
N GLU A 194 5.67 16.02 -8.29
CA GLU A 194 4.45 16.61 -8.83
C GLU A 194 3.94 15.86 -10.08
N LYS A 195 4.85 15.28 -10.87
CA LYS A 195 4.52 14.39 -11.98
C LYS A 195 3.86 13.09 -11.49
N CYS A 196 4.38 12.49 -10.41
CA CYS A 196 3.77 11.33 -9.77
C CYS A 196 2.37 11.65 -9.21
N TYR A 197 2.21 12.80 -8.55
CA TYR A 197 0.92 13.24 -8.02
C TYR A 197 -0.13 13.40 -9.11
N ARG A 198 0.20 14.05 -10.22
CA ARG A 198 -0.71 14.17 -11.38
C ARG A 198 -1.09 12.80 -11.93
N ARG A 199 -0.14 11.86 -12.01
CA ARG A 199 -0.44 10.51 -12.48
C ARG A 199 -1.41 9.78 -11.56
N ILE A 200 -1.27 9.91 -10.24
CA ILE A 200 -2.23 9.35 -9.28
C ILE A 200 -3.61 10.00 -9.45
N GLU A 201 -3.68 11.32 -9.61
CA GLU A 201 -4.94 12.02 -9.87
C GLU A 201 -5.63 11.54 -11.15
N GLU A 202 -4.88 11.30 -12.25
CA GLU A 202 -5.40 10.69 -13.47
C GLU A 202 -5.97 9.28 -13.20
N MET A 203 -5.22 8.43 -12.51
CA MET A 203 -5.65 7.08 -12.17
C MET A 203 -6.93 7.08 -11.31
N LEU A 204 -7.06 8.03 -10.38
CA LEU A 204 -8.29 8.22 -9.59
C LEU A 204 -9.46 8.73 -10.47
N ALA A 205 -9.20 9.63 -11.40
CA ALA A 205 -10.20 10.11 -12.35
C ALA A 205 -10.70 8.99 -13.29
N ASP A 206 -9.84 8.00 -13.58
CA ASP A 206 -10.18 6.79 -14.32
C ASP A 206 -11.01 5.78 -13.48
N GLY A 207 -11.36 6.12 -12.23
CA GLY A 207 -12.19 5.30 -11.34
C GLY A 207 -11.43 4.26 -10.53
N ARG A 208 -10.11 4.29 -10.49
CA ARG A 208 -9.32 3.37 -9.66
C ARG A 208 -9.43 3.70 -8.18
N THR A 209 -9.26 2.69 -7.36
CA THR A 209 -9.29 2.78 -5.90
C THR A 209 -7.89 3.05 -5.36
N LEU A 210 -7.75 3.97 -4.40
CA LEU A 210 -6.48 4.27 -3.75
C LEU A 210 -6.49 3.84 -2.29
N PHE A 211 -5.47 3.11 -1.89
CA PHE A 211 -5.17 2.81 -0.49
C PHE A 211 -3.80 3.42 -0.15
N LEU A 212 -3.80 4.55 0.56
CA LEU A 212 -2.63 5.37 0.83
C LEU A 212 -2.21 5.29 2.29
N VAL A 213 -0.98 4.89 2.55
CA VAL A 213 -0.31 5.03 3.84
C VAL A 213 0.65 6.20 3.76
N SER A 214 0.44 7.25 4.54
CA SER A 214 1.35 8.39 4.60
C SER A 214 1.35 9.02 5.99
N HIS A 215 2.52 9.50 6.40
CA HIS A 215 2.66 10.38 7.58
C HIS A 215 2.53 11.86 7.21
N ASN A 216 2.46 12.17 5.91
CA ASN A 216 2.27 13.53 5.42
C ASN A 216 0.77 13.83 5.28
N GLU A 217 0.24 14.62 6.19
CA GLU A 217 -1.17 15.00 6.19
C GLU A 217 -1.60 15.72 4.90
N ARG A 218 -0.67 16.42 4.21
CA ARG A 218 -0.97 17.10 2.94
C ARG A 218 -1.29 16.09 1.83
N ASP A 219 -0.55 14.98 1.77
CA ASP A 219 -0.78 13.94 0.77
C ASP A 219 -2.11 13.24 1.03
N LEU A 220 -2.40 12.92 2.31
CA LEU A 220 -3.70 12.36 2.70
C LEU A 220 -4.85 13.28 2.30
N ARG A 221 -4.77 14.58 2.60
CA ARG A 221 -5.81 15.57 2.25
C ARG A 221 -5.94 15.82 0.75
N ARG A 222 -4.85 15.62 -0.02
CA ARG A 222 -4.87 15.78 -1.48
C ARG A 222 -5.65 14.68 -2.17
N PHE A 223 -5.48 13.44 -1.72
CA PHE A 223 -5.99 12.28 -2.44
C PHE A 223 -7.18 11.60 -1.77
N CYS A 224 -7.29 11.63 -0.43
CA CYS A 224 -8.22 10.79 0.30
C CYS A 224 -9.39 11.59 0.87
N SER A 225 -10.59 11.01 0.78
CA SER A 225 -11.80 11.53 1.44
C SER A 225 -12.14 10.78 2.74
N ARG A 226 -11.71 9.52 2.86
CA ARG A 226 -11.93 8.61 3.99
C ARG A 226 -10.62 8.26 4.67
N GLY A 227 -10.64 8.09 5.98
CA GLY A 227 -9.48 7.76 6.79
C GLY A 227 -9.72 6.58 7.72
N LEU A 228 -8.77 5.64 7.73
CA LEU A 228 -8.67 4.55 8.70
C LEU A 228 -7.64 4.94 9.75
N TYR A 229 -8.06 5.14 10.99
CA TYR A 229 -7.15 5.44 12.08
C TYR A 229 -6.78 4.17 12.84
N LEU A 230 -5.49 3.81 12.80
CA LEU A 230 -4.92 2.67 13.52
C LEU A 230 -4.18 3.14 14.77
N ASP A 231 -4.53 2.56 15.93
CA ASP A 231 -3.76 2.69 17.17
C ASP A 231 -3.51 1.31 17.79
N LYS A 232 -2.27 1.05 18.17
CA LYS A 232 -1.82 -0.21 18.81
C LYS A 232 -2.25 -1.48 18.07
N GLY A 233 -2.30 -1.41 16.76
CA GLY A 233 -2.67 -2.53 15.90
C GLY A 233 -4.18 -2.76 15.74
N ALA A 234 -5.03 -1.91 16.33
CA ALA A 234 -6.47 -1.94 16.15
C ALA A 234 -6.95 -0.81 15.24
N LEU A 235 -8.04 -1.03 14.51
CA LEU A 235 -8.77 0.03 13.81
C LEU A 235 -9.69 0.73 14.83
N VAL A 236 -9.36 1.97 15.18
CA VAL A 236 -10.11 2.75 16.18
C VAL A 236 -11.11 3.72 15.57
N PHE A 237 -10.94 4.02 14.28
CA PHE A 237 -11.90 4.85 13.53
C PHE A 237 -11.84 4.55 12.04
N ASP A 238 -12.99 4.55 11.40
CA ASP A 238 -13.21 4.47 9.96
C ASP A 238 -14.29 5.48 9.57
N GLY A 239 -13.97 6.43 8.71
CA GLY A 239 -14.90 7.49 8.31
C GLY A 239 -14.21 8.66 7.61
N PRO A 240 -14.82 9.86 7.61
CA PRO A 240 -14.25 11.03 6.95
C PRO A 240 -12.80 11.30 7.37
N LEU A 241 -11.91 11.56 6.41
CA LEU A 241 -10.48 11.78 6.67
C LEU A 241 -10.23 12.90 7.69
N THR A 242 -11.02 13.98 7.61
CA THR A 242 -10.90 15.13 8.53
C THR A 242 -11.12 14.72 9.98
N GLU A 243 -12.07 13.81 10.22
CA GLU A 243 -12.35 13.29 11.55
C GLU A 243 -11.28 12.31 12.01
N ALA A 244 -10.82 11.41 11.13
CA ALA A 244 -9.71 10.50 11.42
C ALA A 244 -8.45 11.27 11.86
N LEU A 245 -8.10 12.32 11.13
CA LEU A 245 -6.97 13.21 11.47
C LEU A 245 -7.21 13.98 12.77
N SER A 246 -8.42 14.46 13.01
CA SER A 246 -8.77 15.17 14.26
C SER A 246 -8.61 14.27 15.49
N ARG A 247 -9.11 13.03 15.42
CA ARG A 247 -8.96 12.03 16.49
C ARG A 247 -7.49 11.70 16.72
N TYR A 248 -6.74 11.41 15.63
CA TYR A 248 -5.31 11.15 15.70
C TYR A 248 -4.54 12.28 16.38
N ASN A 249 -4.81 13.55 16.01
CA ASN A 249 -4.13 14.72 16.58
C ASN A 249 -4.54 14.96 18.04
N SER A 250 -5.77 14.62 18.43
CA SER A 250 -6.25 14.71 19.82
C SER A 250 -5.55 13.69 20.72
N ASP A 251 -5.38 12.45 20.22
CA ASP A 251 -4.71 11.37 20.95
C ASP A 251 -3.20 11.57 21.00
N HIS A 252 -2.66 12.32 20.03
CA HIS A 252 -1.22 12.55 19.86
C HIS A 252 -0.91 14.03 19.60
N PRO A 253 -1.13 14.92 20.58
CA PRO A 253 -0.86 16.34 20.39
C PRO A 253 0.61 16.58 20.03
N PRO A 254 0.90 17.51 19.09
CA PRO A 254 2.27 17.85 18.74
C PRO A 254 3.01 18.31 19.99
N ARG A 255 4.24 17.83 20.19
CA ARG A 255 5.08 18.34 21.28
C ARG A 255 5.24 19.84 21.10
N PRO A 256 5.04 20.65 22.16
CA PRO A 256 5.34 22.07 22.08
C PRO A 256 6.78 22.24 21.62
N ALA A 257 7.00 23.13 20.65
CA ALA A 257 8.33 23.50 20.21
C ALA A 257 9.13 24.02 21.43
N ALA A 258 10.25 23.37 21.70
CA ALA A 258 11.17 23.78 22.79
C ALA A 258 11.95 25.01 22.39
#